data_cf5c0cc84e0d1a2b88651692ac3ebe8d
#
_entry.id   cf5c0cc84e0d1a2b88651692ac3ebe8d
#
_cell.length_a   1.000
_cell.length_b   1.000
_cell.length_c   1.000
_cell.angle_alpha   90.00
_cell.angle_beta   90.00
_cell.angle_gamma   90.00
#
_symmetry.space_group_name_H-M   'P 1'
#
loop_
_entity.id
_entity.type
_entity.pdbx_description
1 polymer ?
#
loop_
_entity_poly.entity_id
_entity_poly.type
_entity_poly.pdbx_seq_one_letter_code
_entity_poly.pdbx_strand_id
1 'polypeptide(L)'
;MKFRKEFDSIGSINVPNDKYWGASTQRSKKYFDIGDFLVRPILIKSIAIIKKAAAKVHLKEKQLSPKISNAIIAASNEVITGKLDEHFPLKVWQTGSGTQTNMNVNEVIANRAIEMLEGKKGTKKPVHPNDHVNKSQSTNDVFPTAMHISVAKETISKM
;
A
#
# COMPACT_ATOMS: atom_id res chain seq x y z
N MET A 1 19.77 2.26 13.99
CA MET A 1 18.54 1.84 13.30
C MET A 1 18.74 0.42 12.79
N LYS A 2 17.80 -0.50 13.01
CA LYS A 2 17.90 -1.87 12.50
C LYS A 2 17.27 -1.94 11.10
N PHE A 3 17.86 -2.72 10.19
CA PHE A 3 17.37 -2.92 8.83
C PHE A 3 17.01 -4.38 8.59
N ARG A 4 16.05 -4.61 7.71
CA ARG A 4 15.78 -5.93 7.11
C ARG A 4 16.09 -5.88 5.62
N LYS A 5 16.53 -6.99 5.07
CA LYS A 5 16.81 -7.14 3.65
C LYS A 5 15.55 -7.59 2.94
N GLU A 6 15.12 -6.84 1.94
CA GLU A 6 14.00 -7.19 1.07
C GLU A 6 14.47 -7.33 -0.37
N PHE A 7 13.65 -7.97 -1.21
CA PHE A 7 13.98 -8.28 -2.59
C PHE A 7 12.83 -7.86 -3.51
N ASP A 8 13.18 -7.35 -4.68
CA ASP A 8 12.31 -7.14 -5.82
C ASP A 8 12.98 -7.64 -7.11
N SER A 9 12.40 -7.37 -8.28
CA SER A 9 12.96 -7.78 -9.58
C SER A 9 14.33 -7.15 -9.90
N ILE A 10 14.69 -6.06 -9.25
CA ILE A 10 15.95 -5.33 -9.45
C ILE A 10 17.06 -5.89 -8.54
N GLY A 11 16.69 -6.57 -7.45
CA GLY A 11 17.63 -7.17 -6.49
C GLY A 11 17.32 -6.80 -5.04
N SER A 12 18.32 -6.95 -4.17
CA SER A 12 18.14 -6.70 -2.73
C SER A 12 18.28 -5.22 -2.37
N ILE A 13 17.54 -4.81 -1.33
CA ILE A 13 17.65 -3.48 -0.73
C ILE A 13 17.38 -3.55 0.78
N ASN A 14 18.04 -2.70 1.55
CA ASN A 14 17.82 -2.59 2.98
C ASN A 14 16.65 -1.66 3.27
N VAL A 15 15.67 -2.13 4.04
CA VAL A 15 14.48 -1.39 4.47
C VAL A 15 14.52 -1.25 6.00
N PRO A 16 14.21 -0.08 6.58
CA PRO A 16 14.14 0.08 8.03
C PRO A 16 13.16 -0.91 8.65
N ASN A 17 13.58 -1.58 9.73
CA ASN A 17 12.81 -2.70 10.30
C ASN A 17 11.50 -2.26 10.98
N ASP A 18 11.44 -1.00 11.43
CA ASP A 18 10.26 -0.39 12.04
C ASP A 18 9.19 0.01 11.01
N LYS A 19 9.53 0.09 9.73
CA LYS A 19 8.60 0.52 8.68
C LYS A 19 7.88 -0.65 7.99
N TYR A 20 6.62 -0.37 7.54
CA TYR A 20 5.82 -1.35 6.81
C TYR A 20 5.99 -1.29 5.29
N TRP A 21 6.59 -0.23 4.74
CA TRP A 21 6.90 -0.25 3.32
C TRP A 21 7.96 -1.30 2.98
N GLY A 22 8.05 -1.68 1.71
CA GLY A 22 8.95 -2.73 1.23
C GLY A 22 10.02 -2.21 0.28
N ALA A 23 10.55 -3.14 -0.53
CA ALA A 23 11.66 -2.88 -1.45
C ALA A 23 11.33 -1.84 -2.52
N SER A 24 10.13 -1.91 -3.11
CA SER A 24 9.70 -0.99 -4.17
C SER A 24 9.64 0.46 -3.67
N THR A 25 9.02 0.68 -2.52
CA THR A 25 8.97 2.00 -1.88
C THR A 25 10.36 2.49 -1.48
N GLN A 26 11.21 1.63 -0.93
CA GLN A 26 12.56 2.00 -0.55
C GLN A 26 13.40 2.44 -1.76
N ARG A 27 13.23 1.80 -2.93
CA ARG A 27 13.85 2.25 -4.17
C ARG A 27 13.31 3.58 -4.65
N SER A 28 11.99 3.76 -4.60
CA SER A 28 11.36 5.03 -4.95
C SER A 28 11.92 6.17 -4.12
N LYS A 29 12.02 6.00 -2.81
CA LYS A 29 12.68 6.98 -1.92
C LYS A 29 14.12 7.32 -2.32
N LYS A 30 14.87 6.32 -2.80
CA LYS A 30 16.27 6.50 -3.17
C LYS A 30 16.44 7.25 -4.49
N TYR A 31 15.57 7.00 -5.47
CA TYR A 31 15.73 7.48 -6.84
C TYR A 31 14.81 8.65 -7.22
N PHE A 32 13.75 8.88 -6.44
CA PHE A 32 12.75 9.93 -6.68
C PHE A 32 12.61 10.86 -5.47
N ASP A 33 13.75 11.25 -4.89
CA ASP A 33 13.80 12.25 -3.81
C ASP A 33 13.78 13.65 -4.40
N ILE A 34 12.68 14.03 -5.08
CA ILE A 34 12.52 15.25 -5.85
C ILE A 34 11.44 16.13 -5.22
N GLY A 35 11.78 17.39 -4.95
CA GLY A 35 10.88 18.36 -4.31
C GLY A 35 10.57 18.02 -2.86
N ASP A 36 9.63 18.75 -2.24
CA ASP A 36 9.34 18.65 -0.81
C ASP A 36 7.93 18.12 -0.50
N PHE A 37 7.04 18.08 -1.49
CA PHE A 37 5.65 17.68 -1.30
C PHE A 37 5.50 16.16 -1.27
N LEU A 38 4.94 15.65 -0.18
CA LEU A 38 4.53 14.25 -0.07
C LEU A 38 3.19 14.00 -0.74
N VAL A 39 2.96 12.75 -1.13
CA VAL A 39 1.64 12.30 -1.59
C VAL A 39 0.61 12.56 -0.49
N ARG A 40 -0.49 13.23 -0.83
CA ARG A 40 -1.50 13.64 0.15
C ARG A 40 -2.17 12.44 0.84
N PRO A 41 -2.36 12.49 2.17
CA PRO A 41 -2.99 11.39 2.92
C PRO A 41 -4.36 10.98 2.38
N ILE A 42 -5.16 11.94 1.88
CA ILE A 42 -6.48 11.62 1.30
C ILE A 42 -6.39 10.66 0.11
N LEU A 43 -5.36 10.80 -0.74
CA LEU A 43 -5.15 9.89 -1.87
C LEU A 43 -4.73 8.49 -1.39
N ILE A 44 -3.82 8.41 -0.41
CA ILE A 44 -3.40 7.15 0.21
C ILE A 44 -4.61 6.41 0.81
N LYS A 45 -5.43 7.13 1.59
CA LYS A 45 -6.66 6.58 2.20
C LYS A 45 -7.65 6.11 1.14
N SER A 46 -7.76 6.82 0.02
CA SER A 46 -8.63 6.44 -1.10
C SER A 46 -8.15 5.17 -1.80
N ILE A 47 -6.84 5.00 -2.01
CA ILE A 47 -6.28 3.73 -2.50
C ILE A 47 -6.59 2.60 -1.52
N ALA A 48 -6.41 2.81 -0.21
CA ALA A 48 -6.71 1.79 0.80
C ALA A 48 -8.21 1.40 0.83
N ILE A 49 -9.13 2.32 0.55
CA ILE A 49 -10.56 2.02 0.37
C ILE A 49 -10.76 1.03 -0.78
N ILE A 50 -10.09 1.25 -1.91
CA ILE A 50 -10.15 0.35 -3.07
C ILE A 50 -9.59 -1.03 -2.70
N LYS A 51 -8.43 -1.10 -2.02
CA LYS A 51 -7.83 -2.38 -1.58
C LYS A 51 -8.75 -3.14 -0.65
N LYS A 52 -9.39 -2.46 0.29
CA LYS A 52 -10.40 -3.05 1.17
C LYS A 52 -11.60 -3.59 0.40
N ALA A 53 -12.11 -2.85 -0.59
CA ALA A 53 -13.23 -3.28 -1.42
C ALA A 53 -12.86 -4.53 -2.25
N ALA A 54 -11.69 -4.51 -2.90
CA ALA A 54 -11.19 -5.65 -3.67
C ALA A 54 -11.02 -6.91 -2.80
N ALA A 55 -10.43 -6.77 -1.59
CA ALA A 55 -10.29 -7.89 -0.67
C ALA A 55 -11.64 -8.49 -0.24
N LYS A 56 -12.68 -7.66 -0.06
CA LYS A 56 -14.06 -8.15 0.23
C LYS A 56 -14.64 -8.93 -0.96
N VAL A 57 -14.44 -8.44 -2.18
CA VAL A 57 -14.88 -9.15 -3.40
C VAL A 57 -14.15 -10.48 -3.52
N HIS A 58 -12.83 -10.51 -3.39
CA HIS A 58 -12.04 -11.74 -3.46
C HIS A 58 -12.40 -12.76 -2.38
N LEU A 59 -12.79 -12.29 -1.18
CA LEU A 59 -13.34 -13.14 -0.13
C LEU A 59 -14.66 -13.76 -0.57
N LYS A 60 -15.59 -12.96 -1.06
CA LYS A 60 -16.92 -13.42 -1.53
C LYS A 60 -16.81 -14.43 -2.67
N GLU A 61 -15.94 -14.13 -3.63
CA GLU A 61 -15.69 -14.99 -4.81
C GLU A 61 -14.73 -16.16 -4.52
N LYS A 62 -14.34 -16.37 -3.25
CA LYS A 62 -13.43 -17.46 -2.82
C LYS A 62 -12.07 -17.46 -3.52
N GLN A 63 -11.64 -16.32 -4.04
CA GLN A 63 -10.34 -16.16 -4.72
C GLN A 63 -9.18 -15.98 -3.74
N LEU A 64 -9.46 -15.56 -2.51
CA LEU A 64 -8.53 -15.50 -1.40
C LEU A 64 -9.12 -16.18 -0.18
N SER A 65 -8.27 -16.78 0.65
CA SER A 65 -8.73 -17.40 1.89
C SER A 65 -9.30 -16.36 2.86
N PRO A 66 -10.26 -16.74 3.73
CA PRO A 66 -10.81 -15.84 4.75
C PRO A 66 -9.72 -15.22 5.64
N LYS A 67 -8.72 -16.01 6.02
CA LYS A 67 -7.59 -15.55 6.85
C LYS A 67 -6.83 -14.41 6.20
N ILE A 68 -6.45 -14.53 4.94
CA ILE A 68 -5.72 -13.52 4.18
C ILE A 68 -6.60 -12.29 3.92
N SER A 69 -7.82 -12.49 3.43
CA SER A 69 -8.74 -11.39 3.12
C SER A 69 -9.05 -10.53 4.33
N ASN A 70 -9.35 -11.15 5.47
CA ASN A 70 -9.65 -10.42 6.71
C ASN A 70 -8.44 -9.64 7.22
N ALA A 71 -7.23 -10.19 7.12
CA ALA A 71 -6.01 -9.46 7.49
C ALA A 71 -5.77 -8.24 6.56
N ILE A 72 -5.98 -8.38 5.24
CA ILE A 72 -5.90 -7.26 4.30
C ILE A 72 -6.96 -6.19 4.62
N ILE A 73 -8.19 -6.58 4.90
CA ILE A 73 -9.28 -5.67 5.27
C ILE A 73 -8.94 -4.91 6.56
N ALA A 74 -8.42 -5.61 7.57
CA ALA A 74 -8.02 -5.00 8.85
C ALA A 74 -6.87 -4.02 8.66
N ALA A 75 -5.81 -4.39 7.95
CA ALA A 75 -4.68 -3.52 7.64
C ALA A 75 -5.10 -2.30 6.81
N SER A 76 -6.00 -2.49 5.83
CA SER A 76 -6.56 -1.38 5.04
C SER A 76 -7.34 -0.39 5.92
N ASN A 77 -8.08 -0.87 6.93
CA ASN A 77 -8.77 -0.01 7.87
C ASN A 77 -7.79 0.85 8.71
N GLU A 78 -6.64 0.30 9.11
CA GLU A 78 -5.62 1.07 9.81
C GLU A 78 -5.04 2.20 8.93
N VAL A 79 -4.84 1.96 7.63
CA VAL A 79 -4.46 3.01 6.68
C VAL A 79 -5.55 4.07 6.54
N ILE A 80 -6.81 3.66 6.36
CA ILE A 80 -7.96 4.58 6.20
C ILE A 80 -8.12 5.49 7.42
N THR A 81 -7.90 4.96 8.63
CA THR A 81 -8.00 5.72 9.89
C THR A 81 -6.77 6.57 10.20
N GLY A 82 -5.70 6.48 9.41
CA GLY A 82 -4.47 7.25 9.59
C GLY A 82 -3.48 6.66 10.60
N LYS A 83 -3.72 5.48 11.16
CA LYS A 83 -2.81 4.85 12.13
C LYS A 83 -1.43 4.50 11.53
N LEU A 84 -1.35 4.43 10.21
CA LEU A 84 -0.13 4.06 9.48
C LEU A 84 0.43 5.20 8.62
N ASP A 85 0.03 6.45 8.84
CA ASP A 85 0.37 7.59 7.98
C ASP A 85 1.89 7.78 7.85
N GLU A 86 2.68 7.47 8.88
CA GLU A 86 4.16 7.56 8.86
C GLU A 86 4.84 6.54 7.91
N HIS A 87 4.10 5.61 7.34
CA HIS A 87 4.62 4.60 6.41
C HIS A 87 4.45 4.97 4.93
N PHE A 88 4.04 6.22 4.64
CA PHE A 88 3.84 6.73 3.27
C PHE A 88 4.78 7.91 2.97
N PRO A 89 6.09 7.62 2.78
CA PRO A 89 7.11 8.65 2.67
C PRO A 89 7.34 9.17 1.25
N LEU A 90 6.55 8.74 0.27
CA LEU A 90 6.81 9.06 -1.13
C LEU A 90 6.42 10.49 -1.48
N LYS A 91 7.28 11.12 -2.26
CA LYS A 91 7.05 12.47 -2.80
C LYS A 91 6.16 12.43 -4.05
N VAL A 92 5.54 13.57 -4.36
CA VAL A 92 4.63 13.71 -5.52
C VAL A 92 5.36 13.53 -6.84
N TRP A 93 6.60 14.03 -6.93
CA TRP A 93 7.42 13.95 -8.13
C TRP A 93 8.04 12.58 -8.29
N GLN A 94 7.27 11.67 -8.85
CA GLN A 94 7.64 10.30 -9.19
C GLN A 94 7.15 9.98 -10.61
N THR A 95 7.10 8.71 -11.02
CA THR A 95 6.52 8.34 -12.32
C THR A 95 5.04 8.74 -12.39
N GLY A 96 4.62 9.32 -13.52
CA GLY A 96 3.27 9.89 -13.67
C GLY A 96 2.11 8.91 -13.61
N SER A 97 2.38 7.60 -13.74
CA SER A 97 1.37 6.54 -13.68
C SER A 97 0.82 6.25 -12.28
N GLY A 98 1.43 6.78 -11.21
CA GLY A 98 1.06 6.50 -9.82
C GLY A 98 1.45 5.11 -9.30
N THR A 99 2.21 4.34 -10.08
CA THR A 99 2.59 2.96 -9.73
C THR A 99 3.36 2.89 -8.41
N GLN A 100 4.28 3.80 -8.16
CA GLN A 100 5.08 3.82 -6.93
C GLN A 100 4.20 4.05 -5.69
N THR A 101 3.24 4.96 -5.77
CA THR A 101 2.27 5.21 -4.69
C THR A 101 1.35 3.99 -4.46
N ASN A 102 0.83 3.38 -5.54
CA ASN A 102 0.03 2.16 -5.42
C ASN A 102 0.83 1.02 -4.77
N MET A 103 2.10 0.84 -5.18
CA MET A 103 2.97 -0.16 -4.58
C MET A 103 3.28 0.12 -3.11
N ASN A 104 3.48 1.39 -2.73
CA ASN A 104 3.66 1.75 -1.33
C ASN A 104 2.46 1.31 -0.48
N VAL A 105 1.23 1.57 -0.93
CA VAL A 105 0.03 1.13 -0.23
C VAL A 105 -0.05 -0.40 -0.18
N ASN A 106 0.25 -1.09 -1.28
CA ASN A 106 0.26 -2.55 -1.33
C ASN A 106 1.26 -3.15 -0.34
N GLU A 107 2.49 -2.60 -0.27
CA GLU A 107 3.56 -3.08 0.61
C GLU A 107 3.22 -2.85 2.09
N VAL A 108 2.71 -1.66 2.44
CA VAL A 108 2.30 -1.33 3.81
C VAL A 108 1.17 -2.25 4.27
N ILE A 109 0.11 -2.40 3.48
CA ILE A 109 -1.01 -3.29 3.80
C ILE A 109 -0.53 -4.75 3.92
N ALA A 110 0.32 -5.22 2.98
CA ALA A 110 0.82 -6.59 3.01
C ALA A 110 1.67 -6.86 4.26
N ASN A 111 2.64 -6.00 4.56
CA ASN A 111 3.51 -6.18 5.72
C ASN A 111 2.75 -6.06 7.06
N ARG A 112 1.74 -5.19 7.14
CA ARG A 112 0.89 -5.11 8.32
C ARG A 112 0.01 -6.35 8.46
N ALA A 113 -0.58 -6.85 7.38
CA ALA A 113 -1.34 -8.10 7.37
C ALA A 113 -0.47 -9.31 7.74
N ILE A 114 0.78 -9.37 7.25
CA ILE A 114 1.75 -10.41 7.62
C ILE A 114 1.99 -10.40 9.14
N GLU A 115 2.20 -9.24 9.73
CA GLU A 115 2.42 -9.11 11.18
C GLU A 115 1.18 -9.54 11.98
N MET A 116 -0.03 -9.15 11.56
CA MET A 116 -1.29 -9.60 12.17
C MET A 116 -1.48 -11.12 12.11
N LEU A 117 -0.84 -11.78 11.15
CA LEU A 117 -0.84 -13.23 10.96
C LEU A 117 0.39 -13.91 11.59
N GLU A 118 1.11 -13.20 12.48
CA GLU A 118 2.32 -13.68 13.17
C GLU A 118 3.47 -14.04 12.23
N GLY A 119 3.46 -13.48 11.02
CA GLY A 119 4.52 -13.64 10.03
C GLY A 119 5.63 -12.60 10.19
N LYS A 120 6.71 -12.81 9.45
CA LYS A 120 7.86 -11.89 9.46
C LYS A 120 7.74 -10.87 8.33
N LYS A 121 7.74 -9.58 8.65
CA LYS A 121 7.73 -8.48 7.66
C LYS A 121 8.82 -8.66 6.59
N GLY A 122 8.50 -8.30 5.36
CA GLY A 122 9.41 -8.36 4.22
C GLY A 122 9.53 -9.74 3.55
N THR A 123 8.92 -10.79 4.10
CA THR A 123 8.97 -12.13 3.51
C THR A 123 7.98 -12.34 2.36
N LYS A 124 7.02 -11.43 2.21
CA LYS A 124 5.88 -11.55 1.28
C LYS A 124 5.03 -12.80 1.52
N LYS A 125 5.12 -13.37 2.73
CA LYS A 125 4.37 -14.56 3.18
C LYS A 125 3.84 -14.32 4.58
N PRO A 126 2.56 -14.70 4.87
CA PRO A 126 1.58 -15.34 3.99
C PRO A 126 0.84 -14.36 3.06
N VAL A 127 1.09 -13.04 3.10
CA VAL A 127 0.45 -12.03 2.26
C VAL A 127 1.45 -11.41 1.30
N HIS A 128 1.18 -11.48 0.00
CA HIS A 128 2.01 -10.86 -1.03
C HIS A 128 1.40 -9.53 -1.50
N PRO A 129 2.20 -8.45 -1.67
CA PRO A 129 1.67 -7.14 -2.07
C PRO A 129 1.00 -7.15 -3.44
N ASN A 130 1.55 -7.86 -4.44
CA ASN A 130 0.95 -7.95 -5.77
C ASN A 130 -0.11 -9.04 -5.87
N ASP A 131 0.20 -10.27 -5.42
CA ASP A 131 -0.64 -11.44 -5.70
C ASP A 131 -1.89 -11.49 -4.82
N HIS A 132 -1.88 -10.80 -3.67
CA HIS A 132 -3.01 -10.75 -2.75
C HIS A 132 -3.60 -9.35 -2.62
N VAL A 133 -2.84 -8.33 -2.21
CA VAL A 133 -3.37 -6.97 -1.99
C VAL A 133 -3.76 -6.30 -3.31
N ASN A 134 -2.95 -6.49 -4.37
CA ASN A 134 -3.20 -5.92 -5.70
C ASN A 134 -3.86 -6.91 -6.68
N LYS A 135 -4.32 -8.05 -6.19
CA LYS A 135 -4.92 -9.10 -7.04
C LYS A 135 -6.02 -8.52 -7.94
N SER A 136 -5.97 -8.88 -9.24
CA SER A 136 -6.91 -8.44 -10.27
C SER A 136 -7.05 -6.92 -10.45
N GLN A 137 -6.03 -6.14 -10.06
CA GLN A 137 -6.03 -4.69 -10.14
C GLN A 137 -4.87 -4.17 -10.98
N SER A 138 -5.12 -3.17 -11.81
CA SER A 138 -4.10 -2.38 -12.49
C SER A 138 -3.96 -1.01 -11.81
N THR A 139 -2.74 -0.49 -11.71
CA THR A 139 -2.53 0.89 -11.24
C THR A 139 -3.22 1.90 -12.15
N ASN A 140 -3.32 1.63 -13.46
CA ASN A 140 -3.99 2.50 -14.41
C ASN A 140 -5.49 2.67 -14.15
N ASP A 141 -6.09 1.79 -13.36
CA ASP A 141 -7.47 1.90 -12.87
C ASP A 141 -7.51 2.40 -11.42
N VAL A 142 -6.73 1.78 -10.54
CA VAL A 142 -6.73 2.08 -9.09
C VAL A 142 -6.37 3.54 -8.81
N PHE A 143 -5.35 4.08 -9.46
CA PHE A 143 -4.86 5.41 -9.16
C PHE A 143 -5.83 6.51 -9.57
N PRO A 144 -6.37 6.56 -10.83
CA PRO A 144 -7.39 7.54 -11.18
C PRO A 144 -8.69 7.36 -10.42
N THR A 145 -9.11 6.14 -10.10
CA THR A 145 -10.26 5.89 -9.23
C THR A 145 -10.05 6.50 -7.84
N ALA A 146 -8.86 6.33 -7.27
CA ALA A 146 -8.53 6.94 -5.98
C ALA A 146 -8.50 8.47 -6.04
N MET A 147 -8.08 9.08 -7.16
CA MET A 147 -8.17 10.52 -7.39
C MET A 147 -9.62 10.99 -7.35
N HIS A 148 -10.52 10.33 -8.07
CA HIS A 148 -11.96 10.65 -8.06
C HIS A 148 -12.57 10.52 -6.66
N ILE A 149 -12.28 9.44 -5.93
CA ILE A 149 -12.72 9.26 -4.54
C ILE A 149 -12.21 10.39 -3.65
N SER A 150 -10.93 10.79 -3.82
CA SER A 150 -10.32 11.85 -3.03
C SER A 150 -11.02 13.19 -3.26
N VAL A 151 -11.25 13.55 -4.52
CA VAL A 151 -11.95 14.79 -4.89
C VAL A 151 -13.37 14.79 -4.34
N ALA A 152 -14.13 13.72 -4.56
CA ALA A 152 -15.50 13.61 -4.07
C ALA A 152 -15.58 13.78 -2.54
N LYS A 153 -14.69 13.10 -1.79
CA LYS A 153 -14.65 13.20 -0.32
C LYS A 153 -14.30 14.61 0.15
N GLU A 154 -13.30 15.24 -0.43
CA GLU A 154 -12.92 16.61 -0.06
C GLU A 154 -14.02 17.62 -0.38
N THR A 155 -14.70 17.47 -1.52
CA THR A 155 -15.81 18.35 -1.91
C THR A 155 -16.97 18.21 -0.94
N ILE A 156 -17.45 17.00 -0.69
CA ILE A 156 -18.60 16.76 0.21
C ILE A 156 -18.30 17.21 1.64
N SER A 157 -17.06 17.05 2.12
CA SER A 157 -16.70 17.43 3.49
C SER A 157 -16.55 18.93 3.71
N LYS A 158 -16.45 19.73 2.64
CA LYS A 158 -16.27 21.19 2.68
C LYS A 158 -17.52 21.98 2.25
N MET A 159 -18.56 21.29 1.83
CA MET A 159 -19.89 21.85 1.58
C MET A 159 -20.74 21.83 2.84
#